data_f5d2d1ff870d24fac2b9809c835e26d7
#
_entry.id   f5d2d1ff870d24fac2b9809c835e26d7
#
_cell.length_a   1.000
_cell.length_b   1.000
_cell.length_c   1.000
_cell.angle_alpha   90.00
_cell.angle_beta   90.00
_cell.angle_gamma   90.00
#
_symmetry.space_group_name_H-M   'P 1'
#
loop_
_entity.id
_entity.type
_entity.pdbx_description
1 polymer ?
#
loop_
_entity_poly.entity_id
_entity_poly.type
_entity_poly.pdbx_seq_one_letter_code
_entity_poly.pdbx_strand_id
1 'polypeptide(L)' 'MAVSARLEQLSNKHTTLETQIRQELQNPLPDTLRIAQLKKEKLHIKDVLESYEASPKA' A
#
# COMPACT_ATOMS: atom_id res chain seq x y z
N MET A 1 -1.99 21.38 -2.11
CA MET A 1 -2.66 20.99 -3.32
C MET A 1 -3.26 19.62 -3.19
N ALA A 2 -4.35 19.41 -3.90
CA ALA A 2 -5.10 18.15 -3.78
C ALA A 2 -4.25 16.94 -4.18
N VAL A 3 -3.46 17.06 -5.23
CA VAL A 3 -2.64 15.95 -5.71
C VAL A 3 -1.58 15.56 -4.68
N SER A 4 -0.92 16.55 -4.13
CA SER A 4 0.10 16.32 -3.11
C SER A 4 -0.46 15.63 -1.88
N ALA A 5 -1.61 16.10 -1.41
CA ALA A 5 -2.24 15.52 -0.23
C ALA A 5 -2.65 14.08 -0.50
N ARG A 6 -3.13 13.82 -1.71
CA ARG A 6 -3.55 12.48 -2.08
C ARG A 6 -2.37 11.52 -2.15
N LEU A 7 -1.28 11.97 -2.74
CA LEU A 7 -0.06 11.15 -2.80
C LEU A 7 0.44 10.82 -1.41
N GLU A 8 0.40 11.80 -0.52
CA GLU A 8 0.84 11.60 0.85
C GLU A 8 -0.04 10.58 1.56
N GLN A 9 -1.36 10.68 1.38
CA GLN A 9 -2.29 9.74 1.97
C GLN A 9 -2.05 8.32 1.45
N LEU A 10 -1.84 8.18 0.15
CA LEU A 10 -1.58 6.88 -0.45
C LEU A 10 -0.27 6.30 0.04
N SER A 11 0.75 7.14 0.13
CA SER A 11 2.05 6.72 0.63
C SER A 11 1.96 6.24 2.08
N ASN A 12 1.23 6.98 2.90
CA ASN A 12 1.02 6.60 4.31
C ASN A 12 0.27 5.28 4.40
N LYS A 13 -0.73 5.10 3.56
CA LYS A 13 -1.50 3.87 3.56
C LYS A 13 -0.63 2.69 3.13
N HIS A 14 0.22 2.91 2.14
CA HIS A 14 1.15 1.88 1.69
C HIS A 14 2.05 1.43 2.84
N THR A 15 2.60 2.40 3.57
CA THR A 15 3.46 2.11 4.72
C THR A 15 2.69 1.36 5.80
N THR A 16 1.46 1.77 6.06
CA THR A 16 0.62 1.12 7.05
C THR A 16 0.37 -0.34 6.67
N LEU A 17 0.07 -0.58 5.40
CA LEU A 17 -0.16 -1.94 4.93
C LEU A 17 1.09 -2.80 5.06
N GLU A 18 2.25 -2.23 4.75
CA GLU A 18 3.51 -2.96 4.92
C GLU A 18 3.72 -3.34 6.38
N THR A 19 3.45 -2.42 7.29
CA THR A 19 3.58 -2.68 8.71
C THR A 19 2.63 -3.79 9.15
N GLN A 20 1.40 -3.74 8.67
CA GLN A 20 0.41 -4.76 9.01
C GLN A 20 0.82 -6.14 8.49
N ILE A 21 1.35 -6.19 7.28
CA ILE A 21 1.82 -7.45 6.72
C ILE A 21 2.96 -8.01 7.58
N ARG A 22 3.89 -7.15 7.96
CA ARG A 22 5.03 -7.56 8.78
C ARG A 22 4.57 -8.08 10.14
N GLN A 23 3.62 -7.40 10.76
CA GLN A 23 3.08 -7.83 12.05
C GLN A 23 2.39 -9.18 11.93
N GLU A 24 1.64 -9.37 10.86
CA GLU A 24 0.95 -10.63 10.64
C GLU A 24 1.94 -11.77 10.45
N LEU A 25 3.03 -11.52 9.75
CA LEU A 25 4.05 -12.53 9.53
C LEU A 25 4.80 -12.90 10.79
N GLN A 26 4.81 -12.02 11.80
CA GLN A 26 5.45 -12.30 13.06
C GLN A 26 4.58 -13.12 14.01
N ASN A 27 3.32 -13.28 13.70
CA ASN A 27 2.44 -14.10 14.51
C ASN A 27 2.85 -15.56 14.43
N PRO A 28 2.69 -16.32 15.53
CA PRO A 28 2.96 -17.75 15.49
C PRO A 28 2.09 -18.50 14.49
N LEU A 29 0.88 -18.00 14.27
CA LEU A 29 -0.04 -18.57 13.28
C LEU A 29 -0.50 -17.46 12.34
N PRO A 30 0.30 -17.14 11.34
CA PRO A 30 -0.09 -16.07 10.42
C PRO A 30 -1.35 -16.42 9.64
N ASP A 31 -2.22 -15.44 9.48
CA ASP A 31 -3.42 -15.60 8.68
C ASP A 31 -3.05 -15.36 7.22
N THR A 32 -2.90 -16.42 6.47
CA THR A 32 -2.47 -16.32 5.08
C THR A 32 -3.49 -15.58 4.22
N LEU A 33 -4.77 -15.73 4.52
CA LEU A 33 -5.82 -15.01 3.80
C LEU A 33 -5.68 -13.51 4.01
N ARG A 34 -5.47 -13.13 5.26
CA ARG A 34 -5.30 -11.71 5.58
C ARG A 34 -4.06 -11.15 4.93
N ILE A 35 -2.97 -11.91 4.96
CA ILE A 35 -1.73 -11.49 4.34
C ILE A 35 -1.93 -11.30 2.84
N ALA A 36 -2.63 -12.22 2.20
CA ALA A 36 -2.92 -12.12 0.77
C ALA A 36 -3.73 -10.87 0.45
N GLN A 37 -4.73 -10.58 1.28
CA GLN A 37 -5.54 -9.38 1.09
C GLN A 37 -4.72 -8.11 1.27
N LEU A 38 -3.89 -8.09 2.30
CA LEU A 38 -3.05 -6.92 2.56
C LEU A 38 -2.05 -6.70 1.42
N LYS A 39 -1.47 -7.78 0.91
CA LYS A 39 -0.55 -7.68 -0.21
C LYS A 39 -1.25 -7.18 -1.46
N LYS A 40 -2.47 -7.62 -1.68
CA LYS A 40 -3.25 -7.18 -2.82
C LYS A 40 -3.54 -5.68 -2.73
N GLU A 41 -3.94 -5.22 -1.56
CA GLU A 41 -4.18 -3.80 -1.34
C GLU A 41 -2.90 -2.99 -1.51
N LYS A 42 -1.80 -3.50 -0.98
CA LYS A 42 -0.52 -2.83 -1.11
C LYS A 42 -0.13 -2.67 -2.58
N LEU A 43 -0.30 -3.72 -3.37
CA LEU A 43 0.01 -3.67 -4.79
C LEU A 43 -0.88 -2.67 -5.50
N HIS A 44 -2.16 -2.64 -5.14
CA HIS A 44 -3.09 -1.69 -5.75
C HIS A 44 -2.64 -0.25 -5.47
N ILE A 45 -2.30 0.03 -4.23
CA ILE A 45 -1.86 1.37 -3.86
C ILE A 45 -0.55 1.72 -4.55
N LYS A 46 0.36 0.75 -4.64
CA LYS A 46 1.62 0.97 -5.34
C LYS A 46 1.38 1.31 -6.80
N ASP A 47 0.45 0.60 -7.44
CA ASP A 47 0.10 0.87 -8.83
C ASP A 47 -0.43 2.29 -9.00
N VAL A 48 -1.29 2.71 -8.08
CA VAL A 48 -1.85 4.06 -8.11
C VAL A 48 -0.74 5.09 -7.93
N LEU A 49 0.16 4.86 -6.98
CA LEU A 49 1.28 5.77 -6.74
C LEU A 49 2.18 5.87 -7.97
N GLU A 50 2.50 4.76 -8.57
CA GLU A 50 3.33 4.75 -9.77
C GLU A 50 2.64 5.47 -10.92
N SER A 51 1.34 5.33 -11.00
CA SER A 51 0.56 6.02 -12.01
C SER A 51 0.67 7.53 -11.86
N TYR A 52 0.62 8.01 -10.62
CA TYR A 52 0.79 9.44 -10.38
C TYR A 52 2.19 9.92 -10.72
N GLU A 53 3.18 9.12 -10.39
CA GLU A 53 4.57 9.51 -10.63
C GLU A 53 4.97 9.38 -12.08
N ALA A 54 4.51 8.33 -12.72
CA ALA A 54 4.85 8.06 -14.11
C ALA A 54 3.97 8.82 -15.09
N SER A 55 2.87 9.37 -14.64
CA SER A 55 1.92 10.07 -15.49
C SER A 55 2.49 11.42 -15.87
N PRO A 56 2.92 11.56 -16.99
CA PRO A 56 3.49 12.82 -17.44
C PRO A 56 2.44 13.70 -18.02
N LYS A 57 2.31 13.32 -18.17
CA LYS A 57 1.79 13.81 -18.80
C LYS A 57 1.42 13.80 -19.31
N ALA A 58 1.23 13.68 -19.18
CA ALA A 58 0.63 13.95 -19.73
C ALA A 58 0.60 14.17 -20.63
#